data_104967b11aa5960ba968a53eddab9dba
#
_entry.id   104967b11aa5960ba968a53eddab9dba
#
_cell.length_a   1.000
_cell.length_b   1.000
_cell.length_c   1.000
_cell.angle_alpha   90.00
_cell.angle_beta   90.00
_cell.angle_gamma   90.00
#
_symmetry.space_group_name_H-M   'P 1'
#
loop_
_entity.id
_entity.type
_entity.pdbx_description
1 polymer ?
#
loop_
_entity_poly.entity_id
_entity_poly.type
_entity_poly.pdbx_seq_one_letter_code
_entity_poly.pdbx_strand_id
1 'polypeptide(L)'
;ALGVVPQKRDAQIVKAPKIRGLDLPEETDVLIPPAIRHEIGADALAMMIQSGMLEKEEIAITTDYGTNAEMALLVDGVVYTGSTAAGPALEGQQIEDGLLALPGAISDVAFISENHINSEFTLTAEIVQPLRGVFETFVLDNNMKPFPGDTVDPITGKLITRGKIDAVGITGTGVIALLSEGLKSGLIRIPRIKTPGGKINLPNRIKFTEKDFAEAGKA
;
A
#
# COMPACT_ATOMS: atom_id res chain seq x y z
N ALA A 1 19.75 31.13 -4.20
CA ALA A 1 19.87 29.98 -5.10
C ALA A 1 21.01 29.09 -4.58
N LEU A 2 20.79 27.80 -4.37
CA LEU A 2 21.75 26.87 -3.76
C LEU A 2 22.87 26.43 -4.72
N GLY A 3 23.00 27.04 -5.90
CA GLY A 3 24.06 26.75 -6.86
C GLY A 3 24.05 25.31 -7.41
N VAL A 4 22.93 24.59 -7.26
CA VAL A 4 22.81 23.23 -7.77
C VAL A 4 22.62 23.28 -9.29
N VAL A 5 23.58 22.71 -10.02
CA VAL A 5 23.45 22.54 -11.47
C VAL A 5 22.56 21.32 -11.72
N PRO A 6 21.44 21.49 -12.44
CA PRO A 6 20.58 20.36 -12.77
C PRO A 6 21.36 19.31 -13.57
N GLN A 7 21.25 18.05 -13.18
CA GLN A 7 21.83 16.95 -13.96
C GLN A 7 21.09 16.78 -15.28
N LYS A 8 21.82 16.34 -16.33
CA LYS A 8 21.21 15.97 -17.60
C LYS A 8 20.27 14.79 -17.39
N ARG A 9 19.08 14.86 -17.97
CA ARG A 9 18.04 13.82 -17.89
C ARG A 9 17.91 12.98 -19.15
N ASP A 10 18.77 13.25 -20.14
CA ASP A 10 18.82 12.47 -21.38
C ASP A 10 19.38 11.08 -21.12
N ALA A 11 19.04 10.12 -22.01
CA ALA A 11 19.67 8.81 -21.98
C ALA A 11 21.20 8.93 -22.08
N GLN A 12 21.92 8.17 -21.27
CA GLN A 12 23.38 8.17 -21.24
C GLN A 12 23.89 6.73 -21.26
N ILE A 13 25.01 6.55 -21.97
CA ILE A 13 25.82 5.34 -21.88
C ILE A 13 27.15 5.73 -21.24
N VAL A 14 27.48 5.08 -20.12
CA VAL A 14 28.72 5.33 -19.39
C VAL A 14 29.43 4.01 -19.12
N LYS A 15 30.76 4.03 -19.05
CA LYS A 15 31.54 2.87 -18.63
C LYS A 15 31.37 2.63 -17.13
N ALA A 16 31.30 1.36 -16.71
CA ALA A 16 31.06 0.95 -15.31
C ALA A 16 32.01 1.66 -14.31
N PRO A 17 33.31 1.84 -14.53
CA PRO A 17 34.21 2.53 -13.60
C PRO A 17 33.84 3.98 -13.29
N LYS A 18 33.01 4.61 -14.11
CA LYS A 18 32.50 5.97 -13.86
C LYS A 18 31.39 6.01 -12.83
N ILE A 19 30.85 4.85 -12.44
CA ILE A 19 29.77 4.75 -11.45
C ILE A 19 30.36 4.22 -10.15
N ARG A 20 30.48 5.10 -9.15
CA ARG A 20 31.04 4.74 -7.85
C ARG A 20 30.21 3.65 -7.17
N GLY A 21 30.88 2.59 -6.75
CA GLY A 21 30.25 1.46 -6.02
C GLY A 21 29.67 0.39 -6.93
N LEU A 22 29.84 0.49 -8.25
CA LEU A 22 29.45 -0.53 -9.20
C LEU A 22 30.67 -1.40 -9.55
N ASP A 23 30.70 -2.64 -9.08
CA ASP A 23 31.78 -3.61 -9.31
C ASP A 23 31.43 -4.49 -10.53
N LEU A 24 31.77 -3.97 -11.71
CA LEU A 24 31.60 -4.65 -12.99
C LEU A 24 32.89 -4.53 -13.81
N PRO A 25 33.11 -5.40 -14.81
CA PRO A 25 34.26 -5.31 -15.72
C PRO A 25 34.38 -3.89 -16.35
N GLU A 26 35.59 -3.39 -16.47
CA GLU A 26 35.89 -2.01 -16.94
C GLU A 26 35.25 -1.66 -18.30
N GLU A 27 35.17 -2.65 -19.19
CA GLU A 27 34.56 -2.48 -20.50
C GLU A 27 33.05 -2.50 -20.55
N THR A 28 32.41 -2.76 -19.40
CA THR A 28 30.93 -2.84 -19.32
C THR A 28 30.29 -1.48 -19.57
N ASP A 29 29.41 -1.42 -20.54
CA ASP A 29 28.56 -0.26 -20.79
C ASP A 29 27.34 -0.32 -19.84
N VAL A 30 27.08 0.80 -19.17
CA VAL A 30 25.92 1.01 -18.34
C VAL A 30 24.99 2.01 -19.03
N LEU A 31 23.81 1.56 -19.41
CA LEU A 31 22.77 2.39 -19.97
C LEU A 31 21.98 3.03 -18.83
N ILE A 32 21.96 4.34 -18.78
CA ILE A 32 21.12 5.14 -17.88
C ILE A 32 19.96 5.65 -18.73
N PRO A 33 18.72 5.16 -18.50
CA PRO A 33 17.56 5.63 -19.23
C PRO A 33 17.26 7.11 -18.97
N PRO A 34 16.52 7.79 -19.86
CA PRO A 34 16.12 9.17 -19.64
C PRO A 34 15.07 9.25 -18.51
N ALA A 35 15.05 10.37 -17.79
CA ALA A 35 13.98 10.72 -16.87
C ALA A 35 13.21 11.92 -17.43
N ILE A 36 11.92 11.73 -17.72
CA ILE A 36 11.10 12.76 -18.38
C ILE A 36 10.73 13.86 -17.39
N ARG A 37 10.36 13.49 -16.17
CA ARG A 37 10.02 14.40 -15.05
C ARG A 37 10.53 13.85 -13.73
N HIS A 38 10.32 14.58 -12.63
CA HIS A 38 10.77 14.16 -11.29
C HIS A 38 10.08 12.89 -10.80
N GLU A 39 8.79 12.74 -11.11
CA GLU A 39 7.94 11.66 -10.63
C GLU A 39 7.88 10.46 -11.61
N ILE A 40 8.34 10.62 -12.85
CA ILE A 40 8.33 9.58 -13.88
C ILE A 40 9.75 9.30 -14.29
N GLY A 41 10.31 8.27 -13.72
CA GLY A 41 11.72 7.88 -13.90
C GLY A 41 11.93 6.65 -14.81
N ALA A 42 13.09 6.07 -14.68
CA ALA A 42 13.50 4.88 -15.44
C ALA A 42 12.72 3.62 -15.03
N ASP A 43 12.19 3.57 -13.81
CA ASP A 43 11.31 2.55 -13.26
C ASP A 43 10.00 2.45 -14.05
N ALA A 44 9.32 3.59 -14.26
CA ALA A 44 8.10 3.63 -15.08
C ALA A 44 8.38 3.21 -16.55
N LEU A 45 9.53 3.59 -17.11
CA LEU A 45 9.92 3.13 -18.44
C LEU A 45 10.18 1.62 -18.45
N ALA A 46 10.88 1.09 -17.44
CA ALA A 46 11.13 -0.34 -17.31
C ALA A 46 9.81 -1.14 -17.16
N MET A 47 8.86 -0.64 -16.39
CA MET A 47 7.52 -1.20 -16.25
C MET A 47 6.79 -1.28 -17.60
N MET A 48 6.79 -0.19 -18.38
CA MET A 48 6.16 -0.15 -19.71
C MET A 48 6.80 -1.15 -20.69
N ILE A 49 8.13 -1.26 -20.67
CA ILE A 49 8.87 -2.22 -21.52
C ILE A 49 8.60 -3.64 -21.06
N GLN A 50 8.72 -3.93 -19.76
CA GLN A 50 8.54 -5.28 -19.22
C GLN A 50 7.12 -5.82 -19.41
N SER A 51 6.12 -4.96 -19.35
CA SER A 51 4.71 -5.33 -19.59
C SER A 51 4.37 -5.51 -21.08
N GLY A 52 5.28 -5.15 -21.99
CA GLY A 52 5.01 -5.13 -23.43
C GLY A 52 3.95 -4.11 -23.83
N MET A 53 3.66 -3.14 -22.96
CA MET A 53 2.61 -2.15 -23.18
C MET A 53 2.84 -1.33 -24.44
N LEU A 54 4.10 -0.96 -24.73
CA LEU A 54 4.44 -0.11 -25.85
C LEU A 54 4.26 -0.77 -27.22
N GLU A 55 4.07 -2.10 -27.24
CA GLU A 55 3.85 -2.91 -28.45
C GLU A 55 2.36 -3.21 -28.68
N LYS A 56 1.48 -2.71 -27.81
CA LYS A 56 0.03 -2.91 -27.93
C LYS A 56 -0.59 -1.93 -28.93
N GLU A 57 -1.51 -2.42 -29.74
CA GLU A 57 -2.36 -1.61 -30.61
C GLU A 57 -3.64 -1.16 -29.90
N GLU A 58 -4.05 -1.86 -28.87
CA GLU A 58 -5.22 -1.59 -28.04
C GLU A 58 -4.92 -0.62 -26.91
N ILE A 59 -5.97 -0.07 -26.29
CA ILE A 59 -5.84 0.72 -25.05
C ILE A 59 -5.28 -0.18 -23.97
N ALA A 60 -4.18 0.23 -23.37
CA ALA A 60 -3.51 -0.51 -22.30
C ALA A 60 -3.14 0.41 -21.14
N ILE A 61 -3.24 -0.12 -19.92
CA ILE A 61 -2.78 0.56 -18.71
C ILE A 61 -1.82 -0.34 -17.94
N THR A 62 -0.78 0.23 -17.39
CA THR A 62 0.09 -0.44 -16.44
C THR A 62 0.32 0.45 -15.23
N THR A 63 0.47 -0.16 -14.05
CA THR A 63 0.62 0.55 -12.78
C THR A 63 1.68 -0.14 -11.94
N ASP A 64 2.58 0.65 -11.38
CA ASP A 64 3.53 0.24 -10.35
C ASP A 64 3.07 0.80 -9.00
N TYR A 65 2.83 -0.09 -8.04
CA TYR A 65 2.42 0.26 -6.69
C TYR A 65 3.62 0.21 -5.75
N GLY A 66 4.25 1.36 -5.54
CA GLY A 66 5.37 1.53 -4.64
C GLY A 66 5.13 2.62 -3.58
N THR A 67 6.17 3.33 -3.21
CA THR A 67 6.08 4.56 -2.40
C THR A 67 5.16 5.58 -3.07
N ASN A 68 5.28 5.69 -4.40
CA ASN A 68 4.27 6.32 -5.23
C ASN A 68 3.54 5.24 -6.05
N ALA A 69 2.41 5.57 -6.64
CA ALA A 69 1.79 4.78 -7.68
C ALA A 69 2.07 5.47 -9.02
N GLU A 70 2.96 4.89 -9.80
CA GLU A 70 3.25 5.31 -11.17
C GLU A 70 2.30 4.58 -12.12
N MET A 71 1.67 5.34 -13.00
CA MET A 71 0.73 4.80 -13.98
C MET A 71 1.14 5.23 -15.39
N ALA A 72 0.95 4.33 -16.34
CA ALA A 72 1.05 4.65 -17.76
C ALA A 72 -0.17 4.12 -18.50
N LEU A 73 -0.81 4.97 -19.29
CA LEU A 73 -1.99 4.67 -20.10
C LEU A 73 -1.64 4.90 -21.58
N LEU A 74 -1.75 3.87 -22.40
CA LEU A 74 -1.59 3.93 -23.85
C LEU A 74 -2.98 4.08 -24.49
N VAL A 75 -3.15 5.13 -25.29
CA VAL A 75 -4.36 5.39 -26.08
C VAL A 75 -3.93 5.91 -27.45
N ASP A 76 -4.38 5.28 -28.52
CA ASP A 76 -4.12 5.69 -29.90
C ASP A 76 -2.61 5.94 -30.18
N GLY A 77 -1.74 5.09 -29.65
CA GLY A 77 -0.28 5.21 -29.79
C GLY A 77 0.37 6.32 -28.95
N VAL A 78 -0.40 7.02 -28.12
CA VAL A 78 0.11 8.06 -27.20
C VAL A 78 0.13 7.52 -25.77
N VAL A 79 1.27 7.69 -25.10
CA VAL A 79 1.43 7.31 -23.69
C VAL A 79 1.20 8.52 -22.79
N TYR A 80 0.23 8.39 -21.91
CA TYR A 80 -0.04 9.32 -20.82
C TYR A 80 0.51 8.72 -19.52
N THR A 81 1.25 9.51 -18.74
CA THR A 81 1.83 9.06 -17.47
C THR A 81 1.36 9.91 -16.32
N GLY A 82 1.21 9.30 -15.16
CA GLY A 82 0.88 9.96 -13.90
C GLY A 82 1.59 9.28 -12.74
N SER A 83 1.84 10.05 -11.69
CA SER A 83 2.35 9.54 -10.42
C SER A 83 1.58 10.20 -9.29
N THR A 84 1.26 9.43 -8.27
CA THR A 84 0.64 9.92 -7.04
C THR A 84 1.31 9.30 -5.82
N ALA A 85 1.36 10.02 -4.72
CA ALA A 85 1.84 9.47 -3.46
C ALA A 85 0.85 8.40 -2.97
N ALA A 86 1.29 7.16 -2.83
CA ALA A 86 0.49 6.05 -2.34
C ALA A 86 1.00 5.56 -0.97
N GLY A 87 2.21 5.02 -0.90
CA GLY A 87 2.80 4.50 0.33
C GLY A 87 2.81 5.52 1.48
N PRO A 88 3.39 6.72 1.34
CA PRO A 88 3.47 7.69 2.42
C PRO A 88 2.11 8.16 2.94
N ALA A 89 1.08 8.20 2.10
CA ALA A 89 -0.27 8.56 2.51
C ALA A 89 -0.87 7.55 3.50
N LEU A 90 -0.51 6.27 3.37
CA LEU A 90 -0.97 5.17 4.22
C LEU A 90 0.03 4.81 5.35
N GLU A 91 1.29 5.26 5.24
CA GLU A 91 2.41 4.84 6.09
C GLU A 91 2.88 5.94 7.07
N GLY A 92 1.95 6.57 7.80
CA GLY A 92 2.28 7.46 8.92
C GLY A 92 2.37 8.94 8.61
N GLN A 93 2.11 9.41 7.38
CA GLN A 93 1.99 10.84 7.13
C GLN A 93 0.58 11.36 7.41
N GLN A 94 -0.44 10.57 7.10
CA GLN A 94 -1.85 10.97 7.19
C GLN A 94 -2.66 10.07 8.13
N ILE A 95 -2.30 8.78 8.25
CA ILE A 95 -2.95 7.83 9.17
C ILE A 95 -2.34 7.98 10.57
N GLU A 96 -3.18 8.19 11.61
CA GLU A 96 -2.73 8.52 12.97
C GLU A 96 -1.77 7.47 13.55
N ASP A 97 -2.12 6.18 13.45
CA ASP A 97 -1.28 5.05 13.92
C ASP A 97 -0.55 4.35 12.77
N GLY A 98 -0.47 5.00 11.58
CA GLY A 98 0.22 4.47 10.43
C GLY A 98 1.73 4.55 10.58
N LEU A 99 2.46 3.55 10.06
CA LEU A 99 3.91 3.57 10.02
C LEU A 99 4.47 2.73 8.86
N LEU A 100 5.76 2.95 8.62
CA LEU A 100 6.52 2.14 7.68
C LEU A 100 6.56 0.68 8.14
N ALA A 101 6.81 -0.24 7.20
CA ALA A 101 7.04 -1.63 7.53
C ALA A 101 8.26 -1.77 8.45
N LEU A 102 8.01 -2.21 9.68
CA LEU A 102 9.04 -2.48 10.70
C LEU A 102 8.52 -3.57 11.67
N PRO A 103 9.41 -4.20 12.45
CA PRO A 103 9.00 -5.15 13.47
C PRO A 103 7.97 -4.56 14.44
N GLY A 104 6.88 -5.28 14.68
CA GLY A 104 5.76 -4.81 15.49
C GLY A 104 4.64 -4.12 14.70
N ALA A 105 4.84 -3.82 13.41
CA ALA A 105 3.79 -3.21 12.59
C ALA A 105 2.75 -4.24 12.13
N ILE A 106 1.46 -3.91 12.22
CA ILE A 106 0.36 -4.71 11.66
C ILE A 106 0.44 -4.60 10.14
N SER A 107 0.70 -5.72 9.47
CA SER A 107 0.82 -5.80 8.02
C SER A 107 -0.42 -6.39 7.34
N ASP A 108 -1.27 -7.10 8.10
CA ASP A 108 -2.48 -7.71 7.60
C ASP A 108 -3.51 -7.87 8.74
N VAL A 109 -4.78 -7.96 8.35
CA VAL A 109 -5.93 -8.12 9.26
C VAL A 109 -6.91 -9.08 8.61
N ALA A 110 -7.44 -10.03 9.37
CA ALA A 110 -8.51 -10.93 8.94
C ALA A 110 -9.73 -10.79 9.87
N PHE A 111 -10.92 -10.69 9.29
CA PHE A 111 -12.18 -10.70 10.04
C PHE A 111 -12.68 -12.13 10.21
N ILE A 112 -12.83 -12.56 11.44
CA ILE A 112 -13.41 -13.87 11.81
C ILE A 112 -14.82 -13.62 12.35
N SER A 113 -15.82 -14.06 11.59
CA SER A 113 -17.22 -13.98 12.03
C SER A 113 -17.51 -15.00 13.13
N GLU A 114 -18.28 -14.61 14.14
CA GLU A 114 -18.78 -15.52 15.20
C GLU A 114 -19.70 -16.62 14.63
N ASN A 115 -20.36 -16.35 13.52
CA ASN A 115 -21.15 -17.34 12.80
C ASN A 115 -20.30 -17.88 11.65
N HIS A 116 -19.80 -19.13 11.76
CA HIS A 116 -19.18 -19.90 10.69
C HIS A 116 -20.18 -20.19 9.56
N ILE A 117 -20.66 -19.17 8.89
CA ILE A 117 -21.41 -19.34 7.65
C ILE A 117 -20.38 -19.18 6.53
N ASN A 118 -20.01 -20.31 5.92
CA ASN A 118 -19.40 -20.37 4.61
C ASN A 118 -20.35 -19.70 3.61
N SER A 119 -20.33 -18.39 3.52
CA SER A 119 -21.01 -17.66 2.46
C SER A 119 -19.94 -17.11 1.55
N GLU A 120 -19.88 -17.62 0.32
CA GLU A 120 -19.32 -16.88 -0.80
C GLU A 120 -19.95 -15.50 -0.77
N PHE A 121 -19.16 -14.49 -0.42
CA PHE A 121 -19.64 -13.12 -0.30
C PHE A 121 -19.94 -12.56 -1.68
N THR A 122 -21.18 -12.68 -2.10
CA THR A 122 -21.74 -11.80 -3.11
C THR A 122 -21.92 -10.43 -2.46
N LEU A 123 -21.28 -9.39 -3.01
CA LEU A 123 -21.47 -7.98 -2.62
C LEU A 123 -22.91 -7.55 -2.94
N THR A 124 -23.88 -8.05 -2.20
CA THR A 124 -25.26 -7.58 -2.29
C THR A 124 -25.50 -6.50 -1.23
N ALA A 125 -26.17 -5.44 -1.65
CA ALA A 125 -26.37 -4.18 -0.93
C ALA A 125 -27.17 -4.25 0.40
N GLU A 126 -27.35 -5.41 1.00
CA GLU A 126 -28.35 -5.61 2.06
C GLU A 126 -27.82 -6.01 3.44
N ILE A 127 -26.54 -5.83 3.75
CA ILE A 127 -26.11 -6.00 5.15
C ILE A 127 -26.56 -4.78 5.95
N VAL A 128 -27.70 -4.91 6.63
CA VAL A 128 -28.31 -3.81 7.40
C VAL A 128 -27.56 -3.50 8.70
N GLN A 129 -26.80 -4.47 9.25
CA GLN A 129 -25.99 -4.32 10.47
C GLN A 129 -24.60 -4.94 10.28
N PRO A 130 -23.53 -4.40 10.96
CA PRO A 130 -22.24 -5.03 10.97
C PRO A 130 -22.31 -6.47 11.48
N LEU A 131 -21.52 -7.36 10.87
CA LEU A 131 -21.39 -8.73 11.35
C LEU A 131 -20.71 -8.71 12.73
N ARG A 132 -21.14 -9.63 13.61
CA ARG A 132 -20.40 -9.88 14.85
C ARG A 132 -19.20 -10.74 14.56
N GLY A 133 -18.05 -10.34 15.06
CA GLY A 133 -16.81 -11.05 14.87
C GLY A 133 -15.63 -10.30 15.46
N VAL A 134 -14.46 -10.86 15.25
CA VAL A 134 -13.20 -10.35 15.76
C VAL A 134 -12.20 -10.10 14.62
N PHE A 135 -11.24 -9.22 14.85
CA PHE A 135 -10.08 -9.06 13.99
C PHE A 135 -8.91 -9.86 14.54
N GLU A 136 -8.40 -10.79 13.73
CA GLU A 136 -7.08 -11.36 13.90
C GLU A 136 -6.09 -10.47 13.16
N THR A 137 -5.02 -10.07 13.84
CA THR A 137 -3.98 -9.22 13.26
C THR A 137 -2.74 -10.04 12.94
N PHE A 138 -2.03 -9.63 11.89
CA PHE A 138 -0.71 -10.18 11.54
C PHE A 138 0.33 -9.09 11.65
N VAL A 139 1.34 -9.35 12.49
CA VAL A 139 2.35 -8.39 12.88
C VAL A 139 3.70 -8.82 12.32
N LEU A 140 4.49 -7.88 11.79
CA LEU A 140 5.81 -8.17 11.26
C LEU A 140 6.77 -8.57 12.39
N ASP A 141 7.47 -9.69 12.22
CA ASP A 141 8.54 -10.13 13.09
C ASP A 141 9.87 -9.41 12.78
N ASN A 142 10.94 -9.74 13.49
CA ASN A 142 12.28 -9.18 13.27
C ASN A 142 12.88 -9.51 11.88
N ASN A 143 12.31 -10.49 11.17
CA ASN A 143 12.71 -10.88 9.82
C ASN A 143 11.76 -10.30 8.76
N MET A 144 10.89 -9.37 9.16
CA MET A 144 9.88 -8.73 8.32
C MET A 144 8.85 -9.71 7.73
N LYS A 145 8.58 -10.82 8.43
CA LYS A 145 7.56 -11.79 8.06
C LYS A 145 6.30 -11.59 8.88
N PRO A 146 5.11 -11.65 8.27
CA PRO A 146 3.84 -11.63 9.01
C PRO A 146 3.74 -12.81 9.98
N PHE A 147 3.41 -12.53 11.23
CA PHE A 147 3.22 -13.51 12.29
C PHE A 147 1.89 -13.22 13.01
N PRO A 148 1.12 -14.24 13.44
CA PRO A 148 -0.12 -14.03 14.16
C PRO A 148 0.07 -13.15 15.40
N GLY A 149 -0.63 -12.03 15.42
CA GLY A 149 -0.66 -11.06 16.52
C GLY A 149 -1.86 -11.26 17.44
N ASP A 150 -2.27 -10.21 18.10
CA ASP A 150 -3.45 -10.20 18.96
C ASP A 150 -4.74 -10.31 18.14
N THR A 151 -5.74 -10.99 18.71
CA THR A 151 -7.11 -10.98 18.22
C THR A 151 -7.94 -10.04 19.08
N VAL A 152 -8.69 -9.13 18.48
CA VAL A 152 -9.49 -8.11 19.19
C VAL A 152 -10.90 -7.99 18.64
N ASP A 153 -11.81 -7.56 19.50
CA ASP A 153 -13.12 -7.07 19.09
C ASP A 153 -12.95 -5.66 18.45
N PRO A 154 -13.26 -5.48 17.16
CA PRO A 154 -13.03 -4.22 16.46
C PRO A 154 -13.93 -3.07 16.94
N ILE A 155 -15.02 -3.37 17.61
CA ILE A 155 -15.98 -2.38 18.11
C ILE A 155 -15.57 -1.88 19.49
N THR A 156 -15.23 -2.77 20.39
CA THR A 156 -14.94 -2.45 21.79
C THR A 156 -13.43 -2.29 22.08
N GLY A 157 -12.58 -2.85 21.24
CA GLY A 157 -11.13 -2.95 21.46
C GLY A 157 -10.74 -4.01 22.50
N LYS A 158 -11.71 -4.87 22.91
CA LYS A 158 -11.42 -5.93 23.88
C LYS A 158 -10.48 -6.96 23.27
N LEU A 159 -9.40 -7.25 23.98
CA LEU A 159 -8.49 -8.34 23.64
C LEU A 159 -9.22 -9.69 23.85
N ILE A 160 -9.20 -10.52 22.82
CA ILE A 160 -9.77 -11.88 22.83
C ILE A 160 -8.67 -12.91 23.01
N THR A 161 -7.63 -12.83 22.17
CA THR A 161 -6.46 -13.73 22.25
C THR A 161 -5.18 -12.91 22.15
N ARG A 162 -4.20 -13.23 22.98
CA ARG A 162 -2.89 -12.58 22.99
C ARG A 162 -1.95 -13.26 21.98
N GLY A 163 -1.37 -12.45 21.09
CA GLY A 163 -0.28 -12.87 20.22
C GLY A 163 1.08 -12.86 20.93
N LYS A 164 2.12 -13.22 20.19
CA LYS A 164 3.50 -13.23 20.73
C LYS A 164 4.24 -11.92 20.52
N ILE A 165 3.78 -11.09 19.58
CA ILE A 165 4.41 -9.82 19.20
C ILE A 165 3.39 -8.71 19.44
N ASP A 166 3.80 -7.71 20.20
CA ASP A 166 2.98 -6.53 20.47
C ASP A 166 2.90 -5.64 19.21
N ALA A 167 1.70 -5.24 18.84
CA ALA A 167 1.51 -4.28 17.75
C ALA A 167 1.91 -2.87 18.20
N VAL A 168 2.62 -2.13 17.34
CA VAL A 168 3.05 -0.74 17.60
C VAL A 168 2.45 0.26 16.62
N GLY A 169 1.77 -0.21 15.56
CA GLY A 169 1.09 0.60 14.55
C GLY A 169 0.68 -0.27 13.37
N ILE A 170 0.26 0.36 12.27
CA ILE A 170 -0.25 -0.31 11.09
C ILE A 170 0.47 0.17 9.82
N THR A 171 0.88 -0.76 8.95
CA THR A 171 1.50 -0.44 7.66
C THR A 171 0.45 -0.04 6.61
N GLY A 172 0.88 0.47 5.46
CA GLY A 172 0.00 0.73 4.33
C GLY A 172 -0.75 -0.52 3.86
N THR A 173 -0.08 -1.68 3.81
CA THR A 173 -0.73 -2.97 3.48
C THR A 173 -1.74 -3.38 4.54
N GLY A 174 -1.44 -3.17 5.82
CA GLY A 174 -2.35 -3.39 6.93
C GLY A 174 -3.60 -2.50 6.86
N VAL A 175 -3.45 -1.22 6.46
CA VAL A 175 -4.58 -0.31 6.22
C VAL A 175 -5.48 -0.84 5.09
N ILE A 176 -4.90 -1.30 3.98
CA ILE A 176 -5.66 -1.87 2.86
C ILE A 176 -6.41 -3.12 3.29
N ALA A 177 -5.76 -4.03 4.03
CA ALA A 177 -6.39 -5.22 4.58
C ALA A 177 -7.55 -4.85 5.53
N LEU A 178 -7.33 -3.88 6.42
CA LEU A 178 -8.35 -3.38 7.35
C LEU A 178 -9.56 -2.81 6.61
N LEU A 179 -9.34 -2.03 5.55
CA LEU A 179 -10.41 -1.50 4.71
C LEU A 179 -11.19 -2.62 4.03
N SER A 180 -10.50 -3.60 3.45
CA SER A 180 -11.10 -4.77 2.81
C SER A 180 -11.99 -5.54 3.79
N GLU A 181 -11.44 -5.91 4.94
CA GLU A 181 -12.17 -6.67 5.97
C GLU A 181 -13.28 -5.85 6.63
N GLY A 182 -13.06 -4.54 6.80
CA GLY A 182 -14.07 -3.61 7.29
C GLY A 182 -15.28 -3.48 6.36
N LEU A 183 -15.05 -3.48 5.04
CA LEU A 183 -16.12 -3.48 4.03
C LEU A 183 -16.87 -4.82 4.02
N LYS A 184 -16.17 -5.95 4.01
CA LYS A 184 -16.75 -7.30 4.02
C LYS A 184 -17.61 -7.54 5.27
N SER A 185 -17.13 -7.11 6.43
CA SER A 185 -17.85 -7.25 7.70
C SER A 185 -19.00 -6.24 7.89
N GLY A 186 -19.09 -5.22 7.03
CA GLY A 186 -20.05 -4.13 7.16
C GLY A 186 -19.71 -3.12 8.28
N LEU A 187 -18.53 -3.23 8.90
CA LEU A 187 -18.01 -2.22 9.82
C LEU A 187 -17.70 -0.90 9.10
N ILE A 188 -17.36 -0.99 7.80
CA ILE A 188 -17.22 0.14 6.90
C ILE A 188 -18.33 0.07 5.86
N ARG A 189 -19.02 1.19 5.64
CA ARG A 189 -19.93 1.43 4.52
C ARG A 189 -19.65 2.82 4.00
N ILE A 190 -19.12 2.89 2.80
CA ILE A 190 -18.74 4.17 2.18
C ILE A 190 -19.91 5.16 2.27
N PRO A 191 -19.70 6.39 2.77
CA PRO A 191 -18.40 6.98 3.17
C PRO A 191 -18.10 6.92 4.68
N ARG A 192 -18.63 5.96 5.45
CA ARG A 192 -18.54 5.99 6.92
C ARG A 192 -18.14 4.68 7.57
N ILE A 193 -17.48 4.79 8.74
CA ILE A 193 -17.28 3.69 9.69
C ILE A 193 -18.57 3.55 10.54
N LYS A 194 -19.15 2.35 10.58
CA LYS A 194 -20.45 2.07 11.22
C LYS A 194 -20.34 1.60 12.67
N THR A 195 -19.18 1.71 13.28
CA THR A 195 -19.00 1.40 14.70
C THR A 195 -19.39 2.59 15.58
N PRO A 196 -19.74 2.38 16.85
CA PRO A 196 -19.90 3.46 17.80
C PRO A 196 -18.64 4.32 17.89
N GLY A 197 -18.79 5.64 17.70
CA GLY A 197 -17.69 6.58 17.72
C GLY A 197 -16.87 6.66 16.42
N GLY A 198 -17.33 6.02 15.31
CA GLY A 198 -16.71 6.17 13.99
C GLY A 198 -15.26 5.71 13.93
N LYS A 199 -14.94 4.62 14.60
CA LYS A 199 -13.58 4.06 14.64
C LYS A 199 -13.58 2.54 14.71
N ILE A 200 -12.54 1.93 14.18
CA ILE A 200 -12.23 0.50 14.34
C ILE A 200 -11.06 0.41 15.31
N ASN A 201 -11.20 -0.42 16.34
CA ASN A 201 -10.15 -0.63 17.32
C ASN A 201 -9.28 -1.83 16.90
N LEU A 202 -7.98 -1.68 17.08
CA LEU A 202 -6.94 -2.67 16.88
C LEU A 202 -6.18 -2.91 18.20
N PRO A 203 -5.25 -3.89 18.27
CA PRO A 203 -4.47 -4.13 19.48
C PRO A 203 -3.73 -2.90 20.00
N ASN A 204 -3.40 -2.90 21.28
CA ASN A 204 -2.55 -1.90 21.94
C ASN A 204 -3.01 -0.46 21.77
N ARG A 205 -4.33 -0.23 21.70
CA ARG A 205 -4.99 1.08 21.52
C ARG A 205 -4.79 1.70 20.14
N ILE A 206 -4.21 0.98 19.19
CA ILE A 206 -4.20 1.37 17.79
C ILE A 206 -5.65 1.48 17.32
N LYS A 207 -5.95 2.51 16.54
CA LYS A 207 -7.31 2.76 16.04
C LYS A 207 -7.25 3.28 14.60
N PHE A 208 -8.30 2.98 13.86
CA PHE A 208 -8.53 3.52 12.55
C PHE A 208 -9.83 4.33 12.59
N THR A 209 -9.76 5.63 12.35
CA THR A 209 -10.85 6.60 12.54
C THR A 209 -11.47 7.01 11.21
N GLU A 210 -12.62 7.73 11.25
CA GLU A 210 -13.19 8.33 10.03
C GLU A 210 -12.24 9.33 9.36
N LYS A 211 -11.35 9.99 10.12
CA LYS A 211 -10.31 10.83 9.54
C LYS A 211 -9.33 10.00 8.73
N ASP A 212 -8.82 8.91 9.30
CA ASP A 212 -7.91 8.00 8.61
C ASP A 212 -8.56 7.38 7.36
N PHE A 213 -9.85 7.01 7.48
CA PHE A 213 -10.63 6.50 6.35
C PHE A 213 -10.73 7.53 5.21
N ALA A 214 -10.98 8.80 5.54
CA ALA A 214 -11.03 9.87 4.56
C ALA A 214 -9.66 10.14 3.91
N GLU A 215 -8.56 10.05 4.67
CA GLU A 215 -7.20 10.19 4.12
C GLU A 215 -6.82 9.00 3.24
N ALA A 216 -7.12 7.75 3.66
CA ALA A 216 -6.92 6.57 2.84
C ALA A 216 -7.70 6.60 1.52
N GLY A 217 -8.87 7.25 1.50
CA GLY A 217 -9.68 7.42 0.30
C GLY A 217 -9.14 8.47 -0.69
N LYS A 218 -8.08 9.20 -0.34
CA LYS A 218 -7.40 10.16 -1.23
C LYS A 218 -6.15 9.55 -1.90
N ALA A 219 -5.61 8.48 -1.32
CA ALA A 219 -4.51 7.70 -1.88
C ALA A 219 -5.03 6.69 -2.89
#